data_d895f0f47f7d482c9b462e9e952ffc34
#
_entry.id   d895f0f47f7d482c9b462e9e952ffc34
#
_cell.length_a   1.000
_cell.length_b   1.000
_cell.length_c   1.000
_cell.angle_alpha   90.00
_cell.angle_beta   90.00
_cell.angle_gamma   90.00
#
_symmetry.space_group_name_H-M   'P 1'
#
loop_
_entity.id
_entity.type
_entity.pdbx_description
1 polymer ?
#
loop_
_entity_poly.entity_id
_entity_poly.type
_entity_poly.pdbx_seq_one_letter_code
_entity_poly.pdbx_strand_id
1 'polypeptide(L)'
;GELDIFGPNVPDYKPDHELFLGGEGMVATADGYTDFIRMLLNRGELNGHRLLEESTIEDLHSPHTFIDNKYGHNGYNLWVSGDSMRLKGIGDAGLWIGGGYEGTHFWVDPKREFVGVIMTQMFGVPRRGQGRDDKIRGEIYRQLFALEKKINHLKKKIQLRRKKKKQVRKK
;
A
#
# COMPACT_ATOMS: atom_id res chain seq x y z
N GLY A 1 10.49 -31.73 -1.82
CA GLY A 1 10.54 -31.76 -0.39
C GLY A 1 9.64 -30.66 0.12
N GLU A 2 8.64 -30.98 0.89
CA GLU A 2 7.81 -30.01 1.58
C GLU A 2 8.73 -29.16 2.46
N LEU A 3 8.67 -27.87 2.25
CA LEU A 3 9.23 -26.91 3.18
C LEU A 3 8.26 -26.90 4.36
N ASP A 4 8.49 -27.78 5.28
CA ASP A 4 7.67 -28.00 6.46
C ASP A 4 7.97 -26.96 7.55
N ILE A 5 8.17 -25.72 7.14
CA ILE A 5 8.21 -24.58 8.09
C ILE A 5 6.84 -24.40 8.71
N PHE A 6 5.80 -24.81 7.98
CA PHE A 6 4.41 -24.82 8.42
C PHE A 6 3.76 -26.16 8.07
N GLY A 7 4.46 -27.28 8.35
CA GLY A 7 3.95 -28.62 8.12
C GLY A 7 2.54 -28.87 8.64
N PRO A 8 2.02 -30.09 8.54
CA PRO A 8 0.65 -30.41 9.00
C PRO A 8 0.38 -30.03 10.46
N ASN A 9 1.42 -29.67 11.18
CA ASN A 9 1.39 -29.04 12.50
C ASN A 9 1.54 -27.52 12.38
N VAL A 10 0.78 -26.86 11.50
CA VAL A 10 0.54 -25.42 11.67
C VAL A 10 0.24 -25.21 13.16
N PRO A 11 1.05 -24.44 13.89
CA PRO A 11 0.82 -24.29 15.32
C PRO A 11 -0.62 -23.88 15.51
N ASP A 12 -1.40 -24.71 16.21
CA ASP A 12 -2.68 -24.28 16.72
C ASP A 12 -2.41 -22.94 17.39
N TYR A 13 -2.92 -21.86 16.86
CA TYR A 13 -2.76 -20.52 17.43
C TYR A 13 -3.49 -20.48 18.78
N LYS A 14 -2.89 -21.12 19.77
CA LYS A 14 -3.43 -21.19 21.13
C LYS A 14 -3.09 -19.89 21.85
N PRO A 15 -3.98 -19.40 22.71
CA PRO A 15 -3.73 -18.17 23.48
C PRO A 15 -2.50 -18.26 24.41
N ASP A 16 -2.01 -19.47 24.67
CA ASP A 16 -0.94 -19.81 25.60
C ASP A 16 0.41 -20.11 24.92
N HIS A 17 0.66 -19.59 23.73
CA HIS A 17 1.95 -19.72 23.08
C HIS A 17 3.06 -19.08 23.91
N GLU A 18 4.11 -19.85 24.19
CA GLU A 18 5.31 -19.37 24.89
C GLU A 18 6.28 -18.62 23.96
N LEU A 19 6.18 -18.85 22.64
CA LEU A 19 7.07 -18.24 21.65
C LEU A 19 6.31 -17.27 20.74
N PHE A 20 6.69 -16.01 20.81
CA PHE A 20 6.18 -14.96 19.94
C PHE A 20 7.13 -14.77 18.74
N LEU A 21 6.70 -15.20 17.56
CA LEU A 21 7.46 -15.07 16.32
C LEU A 21 7.17 -13.70 15.69
N GLY A 22 8.20 -12.89 15.50
CA GLY A 22 8.06 -11.54 14.97
C GLY A 22 7.60 -11.46 13.51
N GLY A 23 7.78 -12.53 12.74
CA GLY A 23 7.37 -12.63 11.33
C GLY A 23 6.06 -13.38 11.10
N GLU A 24 5.52 -14.02 12.15
CA GLU A 24 4.33 -14.88 12.09
C GLU A 24 3.69 -14.96 13.49
N GLY A 25 2.59 -15.69 13.63
CA GLY A 25 1.91 -15.85 14.91
C GLY A 25 0.71 -14.94 15.11
N MET A 26 0.39 -14.09 14.15
CA MET A 26 -0.83 -13.30 14.15
C MET A 26 -1.78 -13.78 13.05
N VAL A 27 -3.05 -13.93 13.39
CA VAL A 27 -4.13 -14.21 12.45
C VAL A 27 -5.03 -12.97 12.39
N ALA A 28 -5.32 -12.50 11.19
CA ALA A 28 -6.19 -11.35 10.98
C ALA A 28 -7.19 -11.61 9.86
N THR A 29 -8.35 -10.99 9.96
CA THR A 29 -9.27 -10.85 8.81
C THR A 29 -8.76 -9.76 7.87
N ALA A 30 -9.23 -9.76 6.63
CA ALA A 30 -8.92 -8.69 5.67
C ALA A 30 -9.33 -7.31 6.20
N ASP A 31 -10.49 -7.22 6.85
CA ASP A 31 -10.98 -5.97 7.45
C ASP A 31 -10.10 -5.50 8.61
N GLY A 32 -9.78 -6.37 9.56
CA GLY A 32 -8.92 -6.03 10.69
C GLY A 32 -7.52 -5.62 10.26
N TYR A 33 -6.94 -6.30 9.25
CA TYR A 33 -5.66 -5.91 8.71
C TYR A 33 -5.73 -4.58 7.92
N THR A 34 -6.83 -4.36 7.21
CA THR A 34 -7.08 -3.07 6.53
C THR A 34 -7.17 -1.92 7.52
N ASP A 35 -7.80 -2.11 8.67
CA ASP A 35 -7.86 -1.11 9.73
C ASP A 35 -6.46 -0.78 10.29
N PHE A 36 -5.61 -1.78 10.47
CA PHE A 36 -4.21 -1.56 10.83
C PHE A 36 -3.49 -0.71 9.78
N ILE A 37 -3.64 -1.03 8.48
CA ILE A 37 -3.01 -0.25 7.41
C ILE A 37 -3.59 1.17 7.30
N ARG A 38 -4.88 1.34 7.55
CA ARG A 38 -5.51 2.67 7.61
C ARG A 38 -4.98 3.50 8.77
N MET A 39 -4.70 2.88 9.91
CA MET A 39 -4.05 3.54 11.04
C MET A 39 -2.68 4.09 10.64
N LEU A 40 -1.89 3.34 9.88
CA LEU A 40 -0.61 3.83 9.34
C LEU A 40 -0.81 5.03 8.41
N LEU A 41 -1.76 4.96 7.48
CA LEU A 41 -2.11 6.07 6.58
C LEU A 41 -2.56 7.32 7.34
N ASN A 42 -3.30 7.14 8.42
CA ASN A 42 -3.81 8.20 9.29
C ASN A 42 -2.82 8.64 10.37
N ARG A 43 -1.52 8.42 10.13
CA ARG A 43 -0.45 8.87 11.01
C ARG A 43 -0.56 8.37 12.45
N GLY A 44 -0.93 7.09 12.61
CA GLY A 44 -1.02 6.43 13.90
C GLY A 44 -2.38 6.50 14.59
N GLU A 45 -3.41 7.00 13.91
CA GLU A 45 -4.75 7.15 14.47
C GLU A 45 -5.77 6.27 13.74
N LEU A 46 -6.68 5.65 14.48
CA LEU A 46 -7.80 4.89 13.98
C LEU A 46 -9.07 5.21 14.79
N ASN A 47 -10.14 5.62 14.11
CA ASN A 47 -11.46 5.89 14.72
C ASN A 47 -11.41 6.87 15.91
N GLY A 48 -10.53 7.88 15.85
CA GLY A 48 -10.35 8.88 16.91
C GLY A 48 -9.44 8.41 18.06
N HIS A 49 -8.84 7.23 17.97
CA HIS A 49 -7.89 6.72 18.95
C HIS A 49 -6.47 6.72 18.37
N ARG A 50 -5.54 7.36 19.07
CA ARG A 50 -4.12 7.31 18.73
C ARG A 50 -3.51 6.05 19.27
N LEU A 51 -2.96 5.22 18.36
CA LEU A 51 -2.30 3.96 18.65
C LEU A 51 -0.77 4.09 18.58
N LEU A 52 -0.28 4.93 17.67
CA LEU A 52 1.14 5.23 17.49
C LEU A 52 1.33 6.74 17.37
N GLU A 53 2.47 7.21 17.81
CA GLU A 53 2.86 8.60 17.60
C GLU A 53 3.10 8.90 16.12
N GLU A 54 2.81 10.11 15.69
CA GLU A 54 3.03 10.53 14.30
C GLU A 54 4.50 10.39 13.90
N SER A 55 5.42 10.74 14.81
CA SER A 55 6.86 10.56 14.59
C SER A 55 7.28 9.11 14.40
N THR A 56 6.58 8.17 15.04
CA THR A 56 6.82 6.73 14.83
C THR A 56 6.42 6.30 13.41
N ILE A 57 5.32 6.84 12.90
CA ILE A 57 4.90 6.58 11.52
C ILE A 57 5.87 7.23 10.53
N GLU A 58 6.34 8.45 10.80
CA GLU A 58 7.35 9.12 9.97
C GLU A 58 8.65 8.32 9.92
N ASP A 59 9.11 7.81 11.05
CA ASP A 59 10.31 6.97 11.12
C ASP A 59 10.11 5.62 10.39
N LEU A 60 8.92 5.04 10.49
CA LEU A 60 8.59 3.75 9.88
C LEU A 60 8.81 3.74 8.36
N HIS A 61 8.49 4.81 7.65
CA HIS A 61 8.68 4.90 6.20
C HIS A 61 9.91 5.72 5.79
N SER A 62 10.69 6.23 6.74
CA SER A 62 11.94 6.93 6.48
C SER A 62 13.00 5.99 5.88
N PRO A 63 13.99 6.50 5.15
CA PRO A 63 15.01 5.67 4.54
C PRO A 63 15.96 5.09 5.59
N HIS A 64 15.87 3.79 5.80
CA HIS A 64 16.82 3.01 6.63
C HIS A 64 17.82 2.24 5.76
N THR A 65 17.72 2.37 4.45
CA THR A 65 18.68 1.86 3.47
C THR A 65 19.05 2.94 2.47
N PHE A 66 19.98 2.63 1.57
CA PHE A 66 20.31 3.52 0.46
C PHE A 66 19.07 3.89 -0.36
N ILE A 67 18.90 5.19 -0.63
CA ILE A 67 17.81 5.71 -1.45
C ILE A 67 18.17 5.51 -2.92
N ASP A 68 17.31 4.80 -3.65
CA ASP A 68 17.34 4.71 -5.10
C ASP A 68 16.07 5.36 -5.66
N ASN A 69 16.22 6.45 -6.40
CA ASN A 69 15.09 7.16 -6.99
C ASN A 69 14.25 6.26 -7.91
N LYS A 70 14.87 5.30 -8.57
CA LYS A 70 14.18 4.36 -9.45
C LYS A 70 13.44 3.27 -8.67
N TYR A 71 14.09 2.69 -7.67
CA TYR A 71 13.54 1.53 -6.95
C TYR A 71 12.96 1.89 -5.59
N GLY A 72 13.40 2.98 -4.98
CA GLY A 72 12.95 3.41 -3.65
C GLY A 72 13.93 3.03 -2.54
N HIS A 73 13.41 2.81 -1.35
CA HIS A 73 14.18 2.47 -0.16
C HIS A 73 13.37 1.58 0.78
N ASN A 74 14.02 0.95 1.75
CA ASN A 74 13.35 0.25 2.83
C ASN A 74 13.20 1.18 4.04
N GLY A 75 12.01 1.18 4.61
CA GLY A 75 11.74 1.60 5.97
C GLY A 75 11.74 0.39 6.91
N TYR A 76 11.10 0.51 8.07
CA TYR A 76 10.91 -0.62 8.97
C TYR A 76 9.82 -1.54 8.47
N ASN A 77 10.20 -2.77 8.10
CA ASN A 77 9.32 -3.84 7.62
C ASN A 77 8.39 -3.45 6.45
N LEU A 78 8.76 -2.45 5.68
CA LEU A 78 8.08 -2.04 4.46
C LEU A 78 9.07 -1.45 3.46
N TRP A 79 8.66 -1.43 2.21
CA TRP A 79 9.39 -0.80 1.13
C TRP A 79 8.65 0.44 0.63
N VAL A 80 9.36 1.55 0.52
CA VAL A 80 8.86 2.79 -0.07
C VAL A 80 9.29 2.84 -1.53
N SER A 81 8.32 2.83 -2.43
CA SER A 81 8.55 2.68 -3.86
C SER A 81 9.18 3.91 -4.52
N GLY A 82 10.04 3.66 -5.51
CA GLY A 82 10.58 4.69 -6.41
C GLY A 82 9.80 4.81 -7.73
N ASP A 83 10.37 5.55 -8.68
CA ASP A 83 9.75 5.89 -9.97
C ASP A 83 9.43 4.69 -10.86
N SER A 84 10.07 3.55 -10.64
CA SER A 84 9.80 2.32 -11.40
C SER A 84 8.35 1.86 -11.33
N MET A 85 7.63 2.19 -10.24
CA MET A 85 6.21 1.84 -10.10
C MET A 85 5.36 2.57 -11.12
N ARG A 86 5.63 3.86 -11.32
CA ARG A 86 4.94 4.69 -12.31
C ARG A 86 5.28 4.27 -13.74
N LEU A 87 6.55 3.95 -14.01
CA LEU A 87 7.00 3.47 -15.32
C LEU A 87 6.32 2.16 -15.72
N LYS A 88 6.05 1.30 -14.75
CA LYS A 88 5.32 0.04 -14.96
C LYS A 88 3.80 0.20 -14.96
N GLY A 89 3.27 1.38 -14.62
CA GLY A 89 1.82 1.61 -14.52
C GLY A 89 1.14 0.93 -13.34
N ILE A 90 1.90 0.56 -12.31
CA ILE A 90 1.41 -0.21 -11.15
C ILE A 90 1.40 0.61 -9.86
N GLY A 91 1.53 1.92 -9.95
CA GLY A 91 1.52 2.85 -8.83
C GLY A 91 2.31 4.11 -9.12
N ASP A 92 2.53 4.92 -8.10
CA ASP A 92 3.44 6.06 -8.10
C ASP A 92 4.68 5.77 -7.22
N ALA A 93 5.67 6.66 -7.23
CA ALA A 93 6.70 6.70 -6.20
C ALA A 93 6.07 7.10 -4.86
N GLY A 94 6.64 6.61 -3.77
CA GLY A 94 6.18 6.91 -2.41
C GLY A 94 5.07 6.01 -1.88
N LEU A 95 4.75 4.91 -2.57
CA LEU A 95 3.88 3.89 -2.00
C LEU A 95 4.63 3.12 -0.91
N TRP A 96 3.97 2.88 0.23
CA TRP A 96 4.49 1.99 1.26
C TRP A 96 3.96 0.58 0.99
N ILE A 97 4.84 -0.38 0.84
CA ILE A 97 4.48 -1.70 0.35
C ILE A 97 5.06 -2.76 1.28
N GLY A 98 4.25 -3.73 1.65
CA GLY A 98 4.66 -4.90 2.38
C GLY A 98 3.95 -6.14 1.90
N GLY A 99 4.50 -7.29 2.27
CA GLY A 99 3.91 -8.57 1.87
C GLY A 99 4.50 -9.74 2.64
N GLY A 100 3.81 -10.86 2.59
CA GLY A 100 4.16 -12.09 3.26
C GLY A 100 4.53 -13.23 2.30
N TYR A 101 5.04 -14.30 2.88
CA TYR A 101 5.52 -15.47 2.16
C TYR A 101 4.41 -16.15 1.34
N GLU A 102 3.19 -16.19 1.86
CA GLU A 102 2.03 -16.82 1.23
C GLU A 102 1.26 -15.91 0.26
N GLY A 103 1.89 -14.81 -0.15
CA GLY A 103 1.34 -13.89 -1.14
C GLY A 103 0.35 -12.88 -0.57
N THR A 104 0.21 -12.78 0.74
CA THR A 104 -0.44 -11.64 1.38
C THR A 104 0.34 -10.37 1.04
N HIS A 105 -0.36 -9.33 0.65
CA HIS A 105 0.25 -8.11 0.18
C HIS A 105 -0.57 -6.89 0.57
N PHE A 106 0.11 -5.80 0.91
CA PHE A 106 -0.56 -4.52 1.13
C PHE A 106 0.22 -3.37 0.50
N TRP A 107 -0.47 -2.29 0.25
CA TRP A 107 0.15 -1.01 -0.05
C TRP A 107 -0.65 0.15 0.51
N VAL A 108 0.06 1.22 0.84
CA VAL A 108 -0.49 2.52 1.22
C VAL A 108 -0.12 3.51 0.13
N ASP A 109 -1.09 4.27 -0.35
CA ASP A 109 -0.89 5.42 -1.24
C ASP A 109 -1.21 6.71 -0.47
N PRO A 110 -0.23 7.35 0.18
CA PRO A 110 -0.48 8.56 0.96
C PRO A 110 -0.96 9.72 0.09
N LYS A 111 -0.58 9.74 -1.18
CA LYS A 111 -0.97 10.80 -2.11
C LYS A 111 -2.46 10.78 -2.45
N ARG A 112 -3.08 9.60 -2.45
CA ARG A 112 -4.49 9.40 -2.77
C ARG A 112 -5.34 9.05 -1.56
N GLU A 113 -4.72 9.00 -0.38
CA GLU A 113 -5.37 8.56 0.86
C GLU A 113 -6.05 7.19 0.67
N PHE A 114 -5.32 6.27 0.06
CA PHE A 114 -5.83 4.97 -0.36
C PHE A 114 -4.96 3.84 0.18
N VAL A 115 -5.58 2.76 0.61
CA VAL A 115 -4.92 1.53 1.00
C VAL A 115 -5.46 0.35 0.20
N GLY A 116 -4.61 -0.63 -0.07
CA GLY A 116 -5.01 -1.89 -0.68
C GLY A 116 -4.43 -3.06 0.10
N VAL A 117 -5.24 -4.09 0.27
CA VAL A 117 -4.87 -5.34 0.92
C VAL A 117 -5.28 -6.51 0.05
N ILE A 118 -4.38 -7.44 -0.14
CA ILE A 118 -4.63 -8.71 -0.82
C ILE A 118 -4.29 -9.82 0.16
N MET A 119 -5.29 -10.60 0.54
CA MET A 119 -5.12 -11.78 1.37
C MET A 119 -5.13 -13.02 0.49
N THR A 120 -4.03 -13.76 0.53
CA THR A 120 -3.92 -15.05 -0.15
C THR A 120 -3.21 -16.04 0.75
N GLN A 121 -3.45 -17.32 0.51
CA GLN A 121 -2.77 -18.42 1.17
C GLN A 121 -2.27 -19.36 0.08
N MET A 122 -1.16 -18.98 -0.57
CA MET A 122 -0.65 -19.65 -1.75
C MET A 122 0.78 -20.12 -1.57
N PHE A 123 0.91 -21.39 -1.35
CA PHE A 123 2.19 -22.08 -1.31
C PHE A 123 2.78 -22.27 -2.71
N GLY A 124 4.09 -22.10 -2.85
CA GLY A 124 4.85 -22.59 -4.02
C GLY A 124 4.63 -21.84 -5.33
N VAL A 125 3.97 -20.70 -5.35
CA VAL A 125 3.87 -19.91 -6.58
C VAL A 125 5.21 -19.21 -6.81
N PRO A 126 5.86 -19.46 -7.98
CA PRO A 126 7.12 -18.82 -8.29
C PRO A 126 6.98 -17.29 -8.20
N ARG A 127 7.77 -16.66 -7.34
CA ARG A 127 7.89 -15.19 -7.25
C ARG A 127 8.59 -14.56 -8.46
N ARG A 128 8.84 -15.34 -9.52
CA ARG A 128 9.53 -14.89 -10.72
C ARG A 128 8.55 -14.26 -11.71
N GLY A 129 8.70 -12.98 -11.91
CA GLY A 129 7.90 -12.19 -12.85
C GLY A 129 7.02 -11.20 -12.13
N GLN A 130 6.31 -10.39 -12.90
CA GLN A 130 5.28 -9.50 -12.35
C GLN A 130 4.31 -10.32 -11.51
N GLY A 131 4.37 -10.14 -10.21
CA GLY A 131 3.55 -10.86 -9.25
C GLY A 131 2.07 -10.65 -9.55
N ARG A 132 1.23 -11.52 -9.02
CA ARG A 132 -0.22 -11.37 -9.12
C ARG A 132 -0.68 -10.06 -8.48
N ASP A 133 -0.04 -9.68 -7.40
CA ASP A 133 -0.18 -8.40 -6.71
C ASP A 133 0.10 -7.21 -7.63
N ASP A 134 1.17 -7.24 -8.42
CA ASP A 134 1.49 -6.21 -9.43
C ASP A 134 0.40 -6.12 -10.50
N LYS A 135 -0.18 -7.25 -10.93
CA LYS A 135 -1.26 -7.24 -11.92
C LYS A 135 -2.55 -6.64 -11.35
N ILE A 136 -2.94 -7.03 -10.14
CA ILE A 136 -4.13 -6.51 -9.46
C ILE A 136 -3.95 -5.01 -9.20
N ARG A 137 -2.84 -4.62 -8.61
CA ARG A 137 -2.52 -3.22 -8.34
C ARG A 137 -2.44 -2.41 -9.64
N GLY A 138 -1.81 -2.94 -10.68
CA GLY A 138 -1.71 -2.32 -11.99
C GLY A 138 -3.08 -2.03 -12.61
N GLU A 139 -4.03 -2.95 -12.52
CA GLU A 139 -5.38 -2.71 -13.02
C GLU A 139 -6.10 -1.61 -12.22
N ILE A 140 -5.96 -1.60 -10.91
CA ILE A 140 -6.52 -0.55 -10.05
C ILE A 140 -5.93 0.82 -10.43
N TYR A 141 -4.60 0.92 -10.53
CA TYR A 141 -3.94 2.19 -10.89
C TYR A 141 -4.23 2.63 -12.31
N ARG A 142 -4.39 1.72 -13.24
CA ARG A 142 -4.82 2.04 -14.60
C ARG A 142 -6.16 2.78 -14.62
N GLN A 143 -7.10 2.31 -13.80
CA GLN A 143 -8.42 2.96 -13.67
C GLN A 143 -8.31 4.29 -12.91
N LEU A 144 -7.57 4.35 -11.83
CA LEU A 144 -7.32 5.58 -11.06
C LEU A 144 -6.70 6.67 -11.94
N PHE A 145 -5.65 6.36 -12.69
CA PHE A 145 -5.00 7.32 -13.60
C PHE A 145 -5.93 7.79 -14.72
N ALA A 146 -6.76 6.89 -15.26
CA ALA A 146 -7.76 7.28 -16.26
C ALA A 146 -8.82 8.23 -15.67
N LEU A 147 -9.25 7.99 -14.44
CA LEU A 147 -10.19 8.85 -13.72
C LEU A 147 -9.58 10.22 -13.41
N GLU A 148 -8.37 10.27 -12.89
CA GLU A 148 -7.63 11.52 -12.65
C GLU A 148 -7.50 12.37 -13.92
N LYS A 149 -7.21 11.74 -15.05
CA LYS A 149 -7.11 12.41 -16.35
C LYS A 149 -8.45 13.05 -16.76
N LYS A 150 -9.55 12.33 -16.55
CA LYS A 150 -10.91 12.86 -16.79
C LYS A 150 -11.23 14.04 -15.86
N ILE A 151 -10.96 13.91 -14.58
CA ILE A 151 -11.19 14.96 -13.57
C ILE A 151 -10.39 16.22 -13.93
N ASN A 152 -9.11 16.08 -14.25
CA ASN A 152 -8.25 17.21 -14.62
C ASN A 152 -8.74 17.91 -15.90
N HIS A 153 -9.22 17.16 -16.88
CA HIS A 153 -9.83 17.72 -18.07
C HIS A 153 -11.10 18.54 -17.76
N LEU A 154 -11.98 18.01 -16.89
CA LEU A 154 -13.18 18.72 -16.46
C LEU A 154 -12.85 19.98 -15.66
N LYS A 155 -11.90 19.92 -14.72
CA LYS A 155 -11.42 21.10 -13.97
C LYS A 155 -10.94 22.20 -14.92
N LYS A 156 -10.12 21.87 -15.94
CA LYS A 156 -9.68 22.83 -16.95
C LYS A 156 -10.85 23.44 -17.71
N LYS A 157 -11.83 22.65 -18.15
CA LYS A 157 -13.03 23.17 -18.83
C LYS A 157 -13.83 24.15 -17.97
N ILE A 158 -14.01 23.83 -16.67
CA ILE A 158 -14.72 24.70 -15.72
C ILE A 158 -13.97 26.04 -15.54
N GLN A 159 -12.65 25.98 -15.38
CA GLN A 159 -11.84 27.18 -15.24
C GLN A 159 -11.92 28.10 -16.48
N LEU A 160 -11.88 27.52 -17.68
CA LEU A 160 -12.02 28.27 -18.93
C LEU A 160 -13.42 28.93 -19.04
N ARG A 161 -14.48 28.23 -18.69
CA ARG A 161 -15.85 28.78 -18.66
C ARG A 161 -15.97 29.94 -17.66
N ARG A 162 -15.36 29.82 -16.46
CA ARG A 162 -15.35 30.90 -15.44
C ARG A 162 -14.58 32.14 -15.94
N LYS A 163 -13.43 31.95 -16.60
CA LYS A 163 -12.67 33.06 -17.19
C LYS A 163 -13.47 33.79 -18.27
N LYS A 164 -14.12 33.06 -19.20
CA LYS A 164 -14.98 33.65 -20.24
C LYS A 164 -16.16 34.45 -19.65
N LYS A 165 -16.84 33.92 -18.64
CA LYS A 165 -17.93 34.66 -17.96
C LYS A 165 -17.44 35.96 -17.28
N LYS A 166 -16.24 35.96 -16.69
CA LYS A 166 -15.67 37.18 -16.08
C LYS A 166 -15.29 38.23 -17.12
N GLN A 167 -14.83 37.83 -18.30
CA GLN A 167 -14.53 38.76 -19.40
C GLN A 167 -15.79 39.40 -20.00
N VAL A 168 -16.88 38.66 -20.14
CA VAL A 168 -18.16 39.19 -20.64
C VAL A 168 -18.80 40.16 -19.66
N ARG A 169 -18.61 39.99 -18.34
CA ARG A 169 -19.14 40.92 -17.31
C ARG A 169 -18.31 42.20 -17.15
N LYS A 170 -17.16 42.33 -17.79
CA LYS A 170 -16.30 43.50 -17.73
C LYS A 170 -16.42 44.40 -18.99
N LYS A 171 -17.18 43.91 -19.95
CA LYS A 171 -17.65 44.71 -21.11
C LYS A 171 -19.05 45.22 -20.86
#